data_34f0216ca99b17f715e41ba4856ef7e5
#
_entry.id   34f0216ca99b17f715e41ba4856ef7e5
#
_cell.length_a   1.000
_cell.length_b   1.000
_cell.length_c   1.000
_cell.angle_alpha   90.00
_cell.angle_beta   90.00
_cell.angle_gamma   90.00
#
_symmetry.space_group_name_H-M   'P 1'
#
loop_
_entity.id
_entity.type
_entity.pdbx_description
1 polymer ?
#
loop_
_entity_poly.entity_id
_entity_poly.type
_entity_poly.pdbx_seq_one_letter_code
_entity_poly.pdbx_strand_id
1 'polypeptide(L)'
;MILFEPFSLELFLSDYQFKCMDPDLRNVESRLISLIKQYEQLDGDLVLEPYLRIDWWGKDILATAKQYGEILIEEHGAKNASLAYISNFPIKKPEDLAMLKPRNFKIDKEPSLKLKSILEYIFGDILPVKLANFDNFDLKNGDQPFLGNNFIGITLDLFKLIGAQNMMLWAYDFPDTIHQLCRFLIDDRKSFYSFMIDKKLLDFNTDNQFAGPSSYGYVSELPPVDTEKNVELKDLWAWPESQESQPFSPSMFNEFFLTYIAEISNMFGHTYYGCCETVTDRFEYIEKAIHNLRTVSVSGWSNFEKAGEILNKRYVYSRKPVPAYVSTETPNWDLVKKEAKRTSQATKNDAVEIIFRDAYSKNITMQRASEWISIWKKAMDI
;
A
#
# COMPACT_ATOMS: atom_id res chain seq x y z
N MET A 1 -9.54 -11.45 11.25
CA MET A 1 -9.66 -9.98 11.22
C MET A 1 -10.38 -9.56 9.94
N ILE A 2 -11.37 -8.67 10.03
CA ILE A 2 -12.12 -8.14 8.88
C ILE A 2 -11.95 -6.63 8.83
N LEU A 3 -11.28 -6.15 7.79
CA LEU A 3 -10.89 -4.77 7.60
C LEU A 3 -11.69 -4.15 6.44
N PHE A 4 -12.01 -2.89 6.57
CA PHE A 4 -12.68 -2.10 5.55
C PHE A 4 -11.79 -0.89 5.21
N GLU A 5 -11.34 -0.85 3.96
CA GLU A 5 -10.63 0.31 3.41
C GLU A 5 -11.63 1.21 2.69
N PRO A 6 -11.94 2.41 3.20
CA PRO A 6 -12.82 3.31 2.52
C PRO A 6 -12.16 3.85 1.24
N PHE A 7 -12.83 3.74 0.12
CA PHE A 7 -12.38 4.33 -1.13
C PHE A 7 -12.36 5.87 -1.09
N SER A 8 -13.34 6.45 -0.40
CA SER A 8 -13.48 7.89 -0.25
C SER A 8 -14.01 8.21 1.14
N LEU A 9 -13.47 9.23 1.75
CA LEU A 9 -14.00 9.78 3.01
C LEU A 9 -15.42 10.32 2.85
N GLU A 10 -15.86 10.64 1.62
CA GLU A 10 -17.23 11.07 1.33
C GLU A 10 -18.27 10.05 1.82
N LEU A 11 -17.93 8.77 1.83
CA LEU A 11 -18.78 7.72 2.40
C LEU A 11 -19.22 8.05 3.83
N PHE A 12 -18.32 8.63 4.62
CA PHE A 12 -18.57 8.99 6.01
C PHE A 12 -18.95 10.46 6.21
N LEU A 13 -18.74 11.32 5.21
CA LEU A 13 -18.83 12.77 5.35
C LEU A 13 -20.01 13.39 4.60
N SER A 14 -20.79 12.61 3.85
CA SER A 14 -21.89 13.11 3.02
C SER A 14 -22.89 14.02 3.77
N ASP A 15 -23.14 13.72 5.04
CA ASP A 15 -24.10 14.45 5.89
C ASP A 15 -23.41 15.37 6.91
N TYR A 16 -22.07 15.47 6.86
CA TYR A 16 -21.30 16.20 7.85
C TYR A 16 -21.09 17.65 7.45
N GLN A 17 -21.37 18.56 8.37
CA GLN A 17 -21.10 19.99 8.22
C GLN A 17 -19.78 20.36 8.89
N PHE A 18 -18.77 20.68 8.10
CA PHE A 18 -17.47 21.07 8.59
C PHE A 18 -17.52 22.36 9.41
N LYS A 19 -16.81 22.37 10.53
CA LYS A 19 -16.69 23.51 11.43
C LYS A 19 -15.41 24.29 11.20
N CYS A 20 -14.33 23.63 10.81
CA CYS A 20 -13.05 24.27 10.55
C CYS A 20 -13.07 25.01 9.21
N MET A 21 -12.66 26.28 9.23
CA MET A 21 -12.52 27.10 8.02
C MET A 21 -11.13 26.97 7.39
N ASP A 22 -10.10 26.78 8.20
CA ASP A 22 -8.74 26.57 7.75
C ASP A 22 -8.62 25.22 7.01
N PRO A 23 -7.99 25.18 5.82
CA PRO A 23 -7.92 23.95 5.01
C PRO A 23 -7.19 22.80 5.70
N ASP A 24 -6.11 23.07 6.43
CA ASP A 24 -5.34 22.01 7.10
C ASP A 24 -6.11 21.44 8.28
N LEU A 25 -6.74 22.30 9.08
CA LEU A 25 -7.60 21.87 10.18
C LEU A 25 -8.85 21.15 9.69
N ARG A 26 -9.43 21.56 8.53
CA ARG A 26 -10.55 20.84 7.91
C ARG A 26 -10.18 19.43 7.48
N ASN A 27 -8.94 19.19 7.07
CA ASN A 27 -8.51 17.83 6.76
C ASN A 27 -8.37 16.97 8.01
N VAL A 28 -7.83 17.53 9.08
CA VAL A 28 -7.77 16.83 10.37
C VAL A 28 -9.18 16.51 10.84
N GLU A 29 -10.12 17.47 10.74
CA GLU A 29 -11.54 17.26 11.05
C GLU A 29 -12.15 16.16 10.20
N SER A 30 -11.94 16.17 8.88
CA SER A 30 -12.42 15.13 7.95
C SER A 30 -11.95 13.74 8.37
N ARG A 31 -10.68 13.62 8.68
CA ARG A 31 -10.08 12.35 9.08
C ARG A 31 -10.64 11.84 10.41
N LEU A 32 -10.67 12.67 11.43
CA LEU A 32 -11.20 12.30 12.74
C LEU A 32 -12.68 11.87 12.66
N ILE A 33 -13.51 12.65 11.97
CA ILE A 33 -14.93 12.32 11.81
C ILE A 33 -15.11 11.02 11.02
N SER A 34 -14.32 10.80 9.97
CA SER A 34 -14.39 9.55 9.19
C SER A 34 -14.01 8.33 10.02
N LEU A 35 -12.96 8.42 10.83
CA LEU A 35 -12.55 7.33 11.73
C LEU A 35 -13.62 7.03 12.79
N ILE A 36 -14.19 8.08 13.42
CA ILE A 36 -15.26 7.94 14.41
C ILE A 36 -16.49 7.26 13.78
N LYS A 37 -16.94 7.76 12.62
CA LYS A 37 -18.10 7.18 11.95
C LYS A 37 -17.85 5.75 11.46
N GLN A 38 -16.66 5.46 10.96
CA GLN A 38 -16.29 4.09 10.59
C GLN A 38 -16.36 3.16 11.81
N TYR A 39 -15.78 3.57 12.93
CA TYR A 39 -15.79 2.80 14.17
C TYR A 39 -17.21 2.59 14.72
N GLU A 40 -18.06 3.62 14.70
CA GLU A 40 -19.41 3.57 15.25
C GLU A 40 -20.40 2.81 14.35
N GLN A 41 -20.22 2.84 13.04
CA GLN A 41 -21.23 2.38 12.08
C GLN A 41 -20.88 1.08 11.37
N LEU A 42 -19.60 0.68 11.37
CA LEU A 42 -19.15 -0.57 10.78
C LEU A 42 -18.62 -1.51 11.85
N ASP A 43 -19.19 -2.71 11.90
CA ASP A 43 -18.75 -3.79 12.79
C ASP A 43 -17.52 -4.52 12.22
N GLY A 44 -16.49 -3.75 11.80
CA GLY A 44 -15.19 -4.25 11.37
C GLY A 44 -14.16 -4.18 12.49
N ASP A 45 -12.95 -4.67 12.20
CA ASP A 45 -11.86 -4.71 13.18
C ASP A 45 -10.96 -3.45 13.05
N LEU A 46 -11.59 -2.26 12.91
CA LEU A 46 -10.86 -0.99 12.91
C LEU A 46 -10.26 -0.73 14.29
N VAL A 47 -8.96 -0.45 14.32
CA VAL A 47 -8.27 -0.02 15.52
C VAL A 47 -7.99 1.48 15.45
N LEU A 48 -8.42 2.21 16.48
CA LEU A 48 -8.15 3.63 16.60
C LEU A 48 -6.82 3.86 17.32
N GLU A 49 -5.97 4.68 16.73
CA GLU A 49 -4.70 5.06 17.35
C GLU A 49 -4.94 6.02 18.54
N PRO A 50 -4.21 5.86 19.66
CA PRO A 50 -4.32 6.75 20.82
C PRO A 50 -3.56 8.06 20.64
N TYR A 51 -3.35 8.51 19.41
CA TYR A 51 -2.66 9.75 19.05
C TYR A 51 -3.11 10.24 17.68
N LEU A 52 -2.91 11.52 17.43
CA LEU A 52 -3.10 12.13 16.12
C LEU A 52 -1.78 12.09 15.34
N ARG A 53 -1.82 11.51 14.15
CA ARG A 53 -0.66 11.37 13.28
C ARG A 53 -0.60 12.50 12.27
N ILE A 54 0.59 13.06 12.04
CA ILE A 54 0.90 14.03 11.00
C ILE A 54 2.11 13.54 10.22
N ASP A 55 2.09 13.74 8.91
CA ASP A 55 3.17 13.32 8.04
C ASP A 55 4.36 14.26 8.03
N TRP A 56 5.55 13.68 7.85
CA TRP A 56 6.77 14.40 7.50
C TRP A 56 6.81 14.87 6.04
N TRP A 57 5.88 14.44 5.21
CA TRP A 57 5.91 14.61 3.77
C TRP A 57 5.63 16.06 3.36
N GLY A 58 6.72 16.80 3.12
CA GLY A 58 6.64 18.11 2.49
C GLY A 58 6.55 18.01 0.97
N LYS A 59 6.15 19.10 0.33
CA LYS A 59 6.06 19.23 -1.14
C LYS A 59 7.36 18.86 -1.86
N ASP A 60 8.51 19.02 -1.21
CA ASP A 60 9.83 18.78 -1.80
C ASP A 60 10.12 17.30 -2.05
N ILE A 61 9.73 16.41 -1.12
CA ILE A 61 9.86 14.96 -1.37
C ILE A 61 8.94 14.55 -2.52
N LEU A 62 7.70 15.05 -2.54
CA LEU A 62 6.74 14.78 -3.61
C LEU A 62 7.24 15.23 -4.99
N ALA A 63 7.82 16.43 -5.05
CA ALA A 63 8.35 16.98 -6.30
C ALA A 63 9.52 16.15 -6.84
N THR A 64 10.36 15.61 -5.94
CA THR A 64 11.54 14.82 -6.36
C THR A 64 11.21 13.35 -6.64
N ALA A 65 10.06 12.86 -6.19
CA ALA A 65 9.67 11.45 -6.34
C ALA A 65 9.52 10.99 -7.79
N LYS A 66 9.18 11.90 -8.69
CA LYS A 66 8.93 11.63 -10.12
C LYS A 66 10.10 12.07 -11.04
N GLN A 67 11.20 12.60 -10.49
CA GLN A 67 12.30 13.20 -11.25
C GLN A 67 13.59 12.40 -11.15
N TYR A 68 14.00 11.76 -12.25
CA TYR A 68 15.22 10.98 -12.39
C TYR A 68 16.24 11.71 -13.30
N GLY A 69 16.88 12.75 -12.81
CA GLY A 69 17.75 13.62 -13.62
C GLY A 69 16.94 14.45 -14.61
N GLU A 70 17.14 14.23 -15.91
CA GLU A 70 16.37 14.89 -16.98
C GLU A 70 15.02 14.19 -17.25
N ILE A 71 14.84 12.98 -16.75
CA ILE A 71 13.63 12.20 -16.91
C ILE A 71 12.59 12.61 -15.86
N LEU A 72 11.46 13.13 -16.32
CA LEU A 72 10.29 13.44 -15.50
C LEU A 72 9.13 12.50 -15.84
N ILE A 73 8.60 11.80 -14.83
CA ILE A 73 7.36 11.03 -14.95
C ILE A 73 6.18 11.98 -14.79
N GLU A 74 5.40 12.12 -15.85
CA GLU A 74 4.14 12.88 -15.85
C GLU A 74 2.95 11.91 -15.90
N GLU A 75 2.03 12.08 -14.96
CA GLU A 75 0.81 11.30 -14.89
C GLU A 75 -0.41 12.21 -15.06
N HIS A 76 -1.29 11.82 -15.96
CA HIS A 76 -2.53 12.54 -16.23
C HIS A 76 -3.71 11.65 -15.86
N GLY A 77 -4.52 12.07 -14.89
CA GLY A 77 -5.75 11.38 -14.50
C GLY A 77 -6.78 11.36 -15.64
N ALA A 78 -7.60 10.32 -15.68
CA ALA A 78 -8.70 10.25 -16.64
C ALA A 78 -9.75 11.34 -16.34
N LYS A 79 -10.30 11.94 -17.38
CA LYS A 79 -11.26 13.09 -17.30
C LYS A 79 -12.54 12.80 -16.52
N ASN A 80 -12.83 11.55 -16.19
CA ASN A 80 -14.12 11.11 -15.62
C ASN A 80 -13.99 10.56 -14.19
N ALA A 81 -13.14 11.15 -13.33
CA ALA A 81 -13.03 10.79 -11.92
C ALA A 81 -12.77 9.29 -11.63
N SER A 82 -12.16 8.57 -12.57
CA SER A 82 -11.63 7.24 -12.30
C SER A 82 -10.21 7.37 -11.75
N LEU A 83 -9.72 6.36 -11.02
CA LEU A 83 -8.31 6.26 -10.61
C LEU A 83 -7.38 5.91 -11.78
N ALA A 84 -7.91 5.78 -12.99
CA ALA A 84 -7.12 5.53 -14.17
C ALA A 84 -6.24 6.75 -14.48
N TYR A 85 -4.98 6.51 -14.72
CA TYR A 85 -4.02 7.53 -15.15
C TYR A 85 -3.24 7.04 -16.38
N ILE A 86 -2.69 7.99 -17.11
CA ILE A 86 -1.79 7.73 -18.23
C ILE A 86 -0.45 8.37 -17.88
N SER A 87 0.62 7.58 -17.92
CA SER A 87 1.99 8.08 -17.83
C SER A 87 2.52 8.47 -19.20
N ASN A 88 3.44 9.43 -19.24
CA ASN A 88 4.17 9.83 -20.45
C ASN A 88 5.17 8.77 -20.93
N PHE A 89 5.51 7.77 -20.08
CA PHE A 89 6.53 6.75 -20.36
C PHE A 89 7.79 7.37 -20.96
N PRO A 90 8.55 8.14 -20.19
CA PRO A 90 9.56 9.07 -20.75
C PRO A 90 10.73 8.37 -21.42
N ILE A 91 10.97 7.10 -21.17
CA ILE A 91 12.02 6.29 -21.80
C ILE A 91 11.40 5.50 -22.96
N LYS A 92 11.79 5.82 -24.19
CA LYS A 92 11.20 5.24 -25.40
C LYS A 92 12.09 4.19 -26.06
N LYS A 93 13.39 4.22 -25.80
CA LYS A 93 14.40 3.34 -26.39
C LYS A 93 15.54 3.12 -25.40
N PRO A 94 16.34 2.04 -25.55
CA PRO A 94 17.43 1.72 -24.62
C PRO A 94 18.43 2.85 -24.39
N GLU A 95 18.74 3.64 -25.43
CA GLU A 95 19.72 4.72 -25.34
C GLU A 95 19.29 5.85 -24.39
N ASP A 96 17.98 5.99 -24.14
CA ASP A 96 17.44 7.02 -23.24
C ASP A 96 17.84 6.78 -21.78
N LEU A 97 18.33 5.56 -21.43
CA LEU A 97 18.86 5.26 -20.10
C LEU A 97 20.02 6.19 -19.71
N ALA A 98 20.77 6.71 -20.68
CA ALA A 98 21.87 7.64 -20.43
C ALA A 98 21.40 8.97 -19.77
N MET A 99 20.11 9.30 -19.86
CA MET A 99 19.52 10.50 -19.23
C MET A 99 19.12 10.29 -17.78
N LEU A 100 19.05 9.02 -17.32
CA LEU A 100 18.68 8.71 -15.94
C LEU A 100 19.76 9.14 -14.96
N LYS A 101 19.34 9.78 -13.88
CA LYS A 101 20.19 10.06 -12.71
C LYS A 101 19.39 9.75 -11.43
N PRO A 102 20.05 9.30 -10.36
CA PRO A 102 19.38 9.08 -9.08
C PRO A 102 18.61 10.32 -8.63
N ARG A 103 17.51 10.10 -7.95
CA ARG A 103 16.70 11.19 -7.37
C ARG A 103 17.48 11.92 -6.29
N ASN A 104 17.30 13.22 -6.20
CA ASN A 104 17.91 14.04 -5.15
C ASN A 104 16.83 14.40 -4.13
N PHE A 105 16.69 13.56 -3.10
CA PHE A 105 15.66 13.72 -2.08
C PHE A 105 15.94 14.90 -1.16
N LYS A 106 14.89 15.69 -0.90
CA LYS A 106 14.90 16.84 0.01
C LYS A 106 13.69 16.79 0.90
N ILE A 107 13.80 17.38 2.07
CA ILE A 107 12.67 17.59 2.98
C ILE A 107 12.79 18.93 3.67
N ASP A 108 11.70 19.68 3.66
CA ASP A 108 11.48 20.79 4.57
C ASP A 108 10.58 20.31 5.73
N LYS A 109 11.15 20.25 6.93
CA LYS A 109 10.44 19.81 8.14
C LYS A 109 9.57 20.89 8.76
N GLU A 110 9.81 22.16 8.43
CA GLU A 110 9.19 23.30 9.10
C GLU A 110 7.66 23.30 9.01
N PRO A 111 7.03 23.04 7.83
CA PRO A 111 5.57 22.99 7.74
C PRO A 111 4.94 21.91 8.63
N SER A 112 5.55 20.71 8.70
CA SER A 112 5.07 19.62 9.55
C SER A 112 5.21 19.93 11.03
N LEU A 113 6.35 20.52 11.43
CA LEU A 113 6.58 20.95 12.81
C LEU A 113 5.62 22.07 13.24
N LYS A 114 5.34 23.02 12.35
CA LYS A 114 4.37 24.08 12.58
C LYS A 114 2.96 23.51 12.77
N LEU A 115 2.53 22.63 11.89
CA LEU A 115 1.23 21.97 12.01
C LEU A 115 1.15 21.16 13.32
N LYS A 116 2.22 20.42 13.67
CA LYS A 116 2.30 19.69 14.94
C LYS A 116 2.06 20.62 16.13
N SER A 117 2.75 21.76 16.20
CA SER A 117 2.61 22.72 17.29
C SER A 117 1.18 23.29 17.39
N ILE A 118 0.53 23.55 16.26
CA ILE A 118 -0.87 23.99 16.23
C ILE A 118 -1.80 22.90 16.78
N LEU A 119 -1.61 21.66 16.33
CA LEU A 119 -2.45 20.56 16.77
C LEU A 119 -2.20 20.14 18.23
N GLU A 120 -0.96 20.25 18.71
CA GLU A 120 -0.64 20.09 20.14
C GLU A 120 -1.30 21.15 21.01
N TYR A 121 -1.39 22.38 20.53
CA TYR A 121 -2.14 23.44 21.23
C TYR A 121 -3.65 23.16 21.29
N ILE A 122 -4.20 22.53 20.23
CA ILE A 122 -5.65 22.24 20.15
C ILE A 122 -6.01 20.95 20.90
N PHE A 123 -5.18 19.90 20.78
CA PHE A 123 -5.51 18.55 21.21
C PHE A 123 -4.59 17.97 22.29
N GLY A 124 -3.49 18.65 22.64
CA GLY A 124 -2.42 18.06 23.43
C GLY A 124 -2.81 17.57 24.83
N ASP A 125 -3.89 18.09 25.39
CA ASP A 125 -4.50 17.63 26.64
C ASP A 125 -5.51 16.48 26.46
N ILE A 126 -5.88 16.18 25.23
CA ILE A 126 -6.88 15.13 24.88
C ILE A 126 -6.20 13.98 24.14
N LEU A 127 -5.40 14.29 23.12
CA LEU A 127 -4.82 13.32 22.20
C LEU A 127 -3.40 13.74 21.83
N PRO A 128 -2.36 12.96 22.14
CA PRO A 128 -1.00 13.25 21.72
C PRO A 128 -0.87 13.41 20.21
N VAL A 129 0.01 14.30 19.76
CA VAL A 129 0.29 14.53 18.34
C VAL A 129 1.66 13.97 18.00
N LYS A 130 1.73 13.02 17.09
CA LYS A 130 2.97 12.40 16.64
C LYS A 130 3.28 12.78 15.19
N LEU A 131 4.54 13.11 14.93
CA LEU A 131 5.07 13.11 13.58
C LEU A 131 5.43 11.67 13.23
N ALA A 132 4.85 11.19 12.18
CA ALA A 132 5.00 9.83 11.75
C ALA A 132 5.17 9.77 10.24
N ASN A 133 5.56 8.62 9.77
CA ASN A 133 5.60 8.38 8.36
C ASN A 133 4.19 8.12 7.84
N PHE A 134 4.12 8.25 6.55
CA PHE A 134 3.01 8.05 5.66
C PHE A 134 1.83 7.25 6.27
N ASP A 135 0.70 7.91 6.29
CA ASP A 135 -0.59 7.29 6.54
C ASP A 135 -1.29 7.02 5.20
N ASN A 136 -1.59 5.76 4.94
CA ASN A 136 -2.36 5.36 3.76
C ASN A 136 -3.76 6.00 3.68
N PHE A 137 -4.20 6.69 4.74
CA PHE A 137 -5.47 7.42 4.78
C PHE A 137 -5.39 8.89 4.35
N ASP A 138 -4.23 9.41 3.98
CA ASP A 138 -4.19 10.74 3.36
C ASP A 138 -4.70 10.67 1.93
N LEU A 139 -6.02 10.60 1.79
CA LEU A 139 -6.76 10.59 0.53
C LEU A 139 -6.81 11.95 -0.16
N LYS A 140 -6.07 12.94 0.34
CA LYS A 140 -6.11 14.31 -0.14
C LYS A 140 -5.56 14.52 -1.53
N ASN A 141 -4.60 13.70 -1.91
CA ASN A 141 -3.92 13.82 -3.18
C ASN A 141 -3.91 12.46 -3.86
N GLY A 142 -4.68 12.29 -4.91
CA GLY A 142 -4.59 11.17 -5.84
C GLY A 142 -3.20 10.99 -6.47
N ASP A 143 -2.27 11.84 -6.11
CA ASP A 143 -0.84 11.87 -6.43
C ASP A 143 0.02 11.37 -5.27
N GLN A 144 -0.45 10.44 -4.47
CA GLN A 144 0.41 9.87 -3.43
C GLN A 144 1.67 9.30 -4.07
N PRO A 145 2.85 9.79 -3.71
CA PRO A 145 4.06 9.14 -4.16
C PRO A 145 4.05 7.77 -3.49
N PHE A 146 4.11 6.72 -4.27
CA PHE A 146 4.37 5.37 -3.80
C PHE A 146 5.79 5.25 -3.20
N LEU A 147 6.16 6.23 -2.38
CA LEU A 147 7.40 6.33 -1.62
C LEU A 147 7.12 6.15 -0.13
N GLY A 148 6.03 5.47 0.23
CA GLY A 148 5.81 5.07 1.61
C GLY A 148 7.07 4.38 2.16
N ASN A 149 7.31 4.48 3.46
CA ASN A 149 8.50 3.89 4.10
C ASN A 149 8.75 2.46 3.70
N ASN A 150 7.70 1.71 3.51
CA ASN A 150 7.75 0.27 3.35
C ASN A 150 7.32 -0.21 1.95
N PHE A 151 6.75 0.67 1.11
CA PHE A 151 6.30 0.27 -0.22
C PHE A 151 7.48 0.11 -1.20
N ILE A 152 7.55 -1.05 -1.85
CA ILE A 152 8.59 -1.40 -2.84
C ILE A 152 7.91 -1.74 -4.16
N GLY A 153 7.66 -0.72 -4.98
CA GLY A 153 6.98 -0.83 -6.27
C GLY A 153 7.94 -0.74 -7.46
N ILE A 154 8.90 -1.65 -7.55
CA ILE A 154 9.91 -1.61 -8.62
C ILE A 154 9.28 -1.83 -9.99
N THR A 155 8.31 -2.73 -10.10
CA THR A 155 7.61 -2.98 -11.38
C THR A 155 6.72 -1.81 -11.76
N LEU A 156 6.12 -1.13 -10.78
CA LEU A 156 5.36 0.10 -11.01
C LEU A 156 6.25 1.25 -11.49
N ASP A 157 7.40 1.46 -10.83
CA ASP A 157 8.37 2.49 -11.26
C ASP A 157 8.88 2.20 -12.68
N LEU A 158 9.20 0.94 -12.98
CA LEU A 158 9.59 0.52 -14.32
C LEU A 158 8.48 0.75 -15.34
N PHE A 159 7.24 0.36 -15.01
CA PHE A 159 6.06 0.61 -15.86
C PHE A 159 5.89 2.10 -16.15
N LYS A 160 6.03 2.96 -15.15
CA LYS A 160 5.92 4.42 -15.34
C LYS A 160 7.01 5.00 -16.23
N LEU A 161 8.18 4.40 -16.22
CA LEU A 161 9.31 4.83 -17.07
C LEU A 161 9.19 4.39 -18.52
N ILE A 162 8.84 3.12 -18.79
CA ILE A 162 8.90 2.53 -20.14
C ILE A 162 7.57 2.04 -20.70
N GLY A 163 6.53 1.88 -19.86
CA GLY A 163 5.22 1.36 -20.25
C GLY A 163 5.17 -0.16 -20.39
N ALA A 164 3.96 -0.73 -20.31
CA ALA A 164 3.76 -2.19 -20.38
C ALA A 164 4.28 -2.81 -21.67
N GLN A 165 4.09 -2.14 -22.81
CA GLN A 165 4.57 -2.66 -24.10
C GLN A 165 6.08 -2.83 -24.13
N ASN A 166 6.83 -1.81 -23.72
CA ASN A 166 8.29 -1.91 -23.69
C ASN A 166 8.77 -2.88 -22.61
N MET A 167 8.10 -2.96 -21.45
CA MET A 167 8.43 -3.99 -20.46
C MET A 167 8.41 -5.39 -21.09
N MET A 168 7.38 -5.73 -21.84
CA MET A 168 7.23 -7.05 -22.46
C MET A 168 8.20 -7.23 -23.62
N LEU A 169 8.32 -6.28 -24.55
CA LEU A 169 9.17 -6.42 -25.74
C LEU A 169 10.66 -6.42 -25.36
N TRP A 170 11.08 -5.54 -24.47
CA TRP A 170 12.50 -5.42 -24.10
C TRP A 170 13.00 -6.60 -23.26
N ALA A 171 12.11 -7.31 -22.59
CA ALA A 171 12.50 -8.55 -21.92
C ALA A 171 13.00 -9.61 -22.90
N TYR A 172 12.61 -9.54 -24.20
CA TYR A 172 13.10 -10.40 -25.26
C TYR A 172 14.18 -9.73 -26.12
N ASP A 173 13.92 -8.48 -26.53
CA ASP A 173 14.78 -7.78 -27.48
C ASP A 173 16.00 -7.13 -26.84
N PHE A 174 15.87 -6.65 -25.60
CA PHE A 174 16.88 -5.93 -24.84
C PHE A 174 16.91 -6.33 -23.36
N PRO A 175 17.12 -7.63 -23.01
CA PRO A 175 17.03 -8.09 -21.62
C PRO A 175 17.98 -7.36 -20.67
N ASP A 176 19.19 -7.06 -21.13
CA ASP A 176 20.17 -6.30 -20.34
C ASP A 176 19.67 -4.90 -19.98
N THR A 177 18.84 -4.28 -20.83
CA THR A 177 18.23 -2.98 -20.56
C THR A 177 17.23 -3.05 -19.40
N ILE A 178 16.43 -4.10 -19.34
CA ILE A 178 15.52 -4.34 -18.21
C ILE A 178 16.33 -4.53 -16.92
N HIS A 179 17.39 -5.33 -16.96
CA HIS A 179 18.26 -5.53 -15.80
C HIS A 179 18.94 -4.23 -15.35
N GLN A 180 19.41 -3.40 -16.27
CA GLN A 180 20.01 -2.09 -15.96
C GLN A 180 18.98 -1.15 -15.31
N LEU A 181 17.75 -1.10 -15.83
CA LEU A 181 16.68 -0.30 -15.25
C LEU A 181 16.32 -0.77 -13.85
N CYS A 182 16.10 -2.08 -13.66
CA CYS A 182 15.81 -2.63 -12.34
C CYS A 182 16.95 -2.36 -11.35
N ARG A 183 18.20 -2.53 -11.76
CA ARG A 183 19.36 -2.20 -10.91
C ARG A 183 19.38 -0.72 -10.54
N PHE A 184 19.18 0.17 -11.51
CA PHE A 184 19.09 1.60 -11.27
C PHE A 184 18.01 1.95 -10.25
N LEU A 185 16.80 1.39 -10.42
CA LEU A 185 15.68 1.63 -9.51
C LEU A 185 15.94 1.12 -8.09
N ILE A 186 16.61 -0.03 -7.94
CA ILE A 186 17.00 -0.58 -6.65
C ILE A 186 18.03 0.32 -5.95
N ASP A 187 19.05 0.77 -6.66
CA ASP A 187 20.10 1.61 -6.10
C ASP A 187 19.55 3.00 -5.70
N ASP A 188 18.65 3.55 -6.53
CA ASP A 188 17.91 4.76 -6.19
C ASP A 188 17.02 4.59 -4.96
N ARG A 189 16.31 3.45 -4.84
CA ARG A 189 15.49 3.15 -3.68
C ARG A 189 16.32 2.97 -2.40
N LYS A 190 17.48 2.34 -2.48
CA LYS A 190 18.42 2.27 -1.34
C LYS A 190 18.90 3.65 -0.91
N SER A 191 19.18 4.53 -1.89
CA SER A 191 19.54 5.93 -1.62
C SER A 191 18.41 6.68 -0.90
N PHE A 192 17.16 6.41 -1.29
CA PHE A 192 15.99 6.94 -0.58
C PHE A 192 15.93 6.46 0.88
N TYR A 193 16.11 5.17 1.14
CA TYR A 193 16.10 4.67 2.51
C TYR A 193 17.27 5.22 3.34
N SER A 194 18.45 5.35 2.74
CA SER A 194 19.59 6.00 3.41
C SER A 194 19.28 7.45 3.79
N PHE A 195 18.63 8.20 2.89
CA PHE A 195 18.14 9.55 3.18
C PHE A 195 17.12 9.56 4.34
N MET A 196 16.16 8.63 4.34
CA MET A 196 15.14 8.55 5.39
C MET A 196 15.76 8.27 6.76
N ILE A 197 16.74 7.38 6.84
CA ILE A 197 17.50 7.06 8.05
C ILE A 197 18.30 8.27 8.52
N ASP A 198 19.08 8.90 7.62
CA ASP A 198 19.90 10.08 7.92
C ASP A 198 19.07 11.24 8.48
N LYS A 199 17.92 11.50 7.87
CA LYS A 199 17.00 12.56 8.27
C LYS A 199 16.09 12.19 9.44
N LYS A 200 16.18 10.95 9.97
CA LYS A 200 15.31 10.41 11.04
C LYS A 200 13.83 10.58 10.69
N LEU A 201 13.46 10.08 9.51
CA LEU A 201 12.10 10.15 8.99
C LEU A 201 11.38 8.80 9.07
N LEU A 202 12.09 7.73 9.40
CA LEU A 202 11.48 6.41 9.59
C LEU A 202 10.70 6.38 10.92
N ASP A 203 9.56 5.70 10.88
CA ASP A 203 8.73 5.41 12.04
C ASP A 203 8.34 3.93 12.04
N PHE A 204 8.04 3.37 13.21
CA PHE A 204 7.60 1.99 13.32
C PHE A 204 6.25 1.78 12.63
N ASN A 205 6.13 0.66 11.92
CA ASN A 205 4.88 0.18 11.33
C ASN A 205 4.53 -1.22 11.86
N THR A 206 4.74 -1.43 13.16
CA THR A 206 4.63 -2.71 13.86
C THR A 206 3.40 -2.80 14.77
N ASP A 207 2.44 -1.92 14.61
CA ASP A 207 1.21 -1.80 15.37
C ASP A 207 0.03 -1.53 14.43
N ASN A 208 -0.81 -0.51 14.68
CA ASN A 208 -1.95 -0.12 13.81
C ASN A 208 -1.54 0.57 12.51
N GLN A 209 -0.25 0.71 12.24
CA GLN A 209 0.20 1.15 10.92
C GLN A 209 0.09 0.03 9.92
N PHE A 210 -0.03 0.39 8.65
CA PHE A 210 -0.12 -0.60 7.60
C PHE A 210 1.24 -1.23 7.27
N ALA A 211 1.28 -2.56 7.38
CA ALA A 211 2.38 -3.39 6.89
C ALA A 211 2.29 -3.61 5.38
N GLY A 212 1.07 -3.61 4.86
CA GLY A 212 0.73 -3.79 3.46
C GLY A 212 -0.60 -3.09 3.14
N PRO A 213 -1.23 -3.35 1.99
CA PRO A 213 -2.43 -2.65 1.58
C PRO A 213 -3.59 -2.94 2.53
N SER A 214 -3.83 -2.03 3.47
CA SER A 214 -4.82 -2.09 4.54
C SER A 214 -4.65 -3.23 5.55
N SER A 215 -3.48 -3.85 5.60
CA SER A 215 -3.09 -4.85 6.60
C SER A 215 -2.33 -4.18 7.73
N TYR A 216 -2.73 -4.43 8.97
CA TYR A 216 -2.02 -3.90 10.14
C TYR A 216 -0.70 -4.62 10.41
N GLY A 217 0.26 -3.87 10.99
CA GLY A 217 1.62 -4.34 11.26
C GLY A 217 1.81 -5.11 12.57
N TYR A 218 0.74 -5.49 13.26
CA TYR A 218 0.84 -6.18 14.56
C TYR A 218 1.72 -7.42 14.53
N VAL A 219 2.79 -7.39 15.30
CA VAL A 219 3.78 -8.46 15.40
C VAL A 219 4.57 -8.31 16.71
N SER A 220 4.95 -9.44 17.29
CA SER A 220 5.75 -9.45 18.53
C SER A 220 7.26 -9.53 18.29
N GLU A 221 7.66 -9.87 17.08
CA GLU A 221 9.05 -10.14 16.72
C GLU A 221 9.83 -8.87 16.35
N LEU A 222 9.13 -7.77 16.05
CA LEU A 222 9.74 -6.47 15.78
C LEU A 222 9.54 -5.50 16.95
N PRO A 223 10.35 -4.43 17.06
CA PRO A 223 10.21 -3.48 18.15
C PRO A 223 8.82 -2.82 18.17
N PRO A 224 8.21 -2.63 19.35
CA PRO A 224 6.96 -1.89 19.47
C PRO A 224 7.16 -0.39 19.17
N VAL A 225 6.06 0.28 18.79
CA VAL A 225 6.06 1.68 18.31
C VAL A 225 6.50 2.73 19.34
N ASP A 226 6.55 2.39 20.61
CA ASP A 226 7.00 3.26 21.70
C ASP A 226 8.48 3.06 22.07
N THR A 227 9.20 2.23 21.32
CA THR A 227 10.61 1.99 21.54
C THR A 227 11.43 3.25 21.26
N GLU A 228 12.13 3.75 22.29
CA GLU A 228 13.03 4.91 22.16
C GLU A 228 14.34 4.50 21.48
N LYS A 229 14.38 4.50 20.18
CA LYS A 229 15.58 4.26 19.36
C LYS A 229 15.47 4.90 17.99
N ASN A 230 16.61 5.03 17.31
CA ASN A 230 16.58 5.33 15.87
C ASN A 230 16.05 4.11 15.13
N VAL A 231 15.03 4.32 14.31
CA VAL A 231 14.40 3.26 13.52
C VAL A 231 15.30 2.90 12.35
N GLU A 232 15.50 1.60 12.15
CA GLU A 232 16.23 1.04 11.01
C GLU A 232 15.29 0.16 10.18
N LEU A 233 15.65 -0.15 8.93
CA LEU A 233 14.77 -0.95 8.06
C LEU A 233 14.46 -2.34 8.65
N LYS A 234 15.43 -2.97 9.33
CA LYS A 234 15.23 -4.26 10.02
C LYS A 234 14.19 -4.24 11.13
N ASP A 235 13.77 -3.04 11.58
CA ASP A 235 12.74 -2.85 12.60
C ASP A 235 11.33 -2.71 12.00
N LEU A 236 11.22 -2.73 10.67
CA LEU A 236 10.02 -2.39 9.93
C LEU A 236 9.52 -3.56 9.07
N TRP A 237 8.26 -3.45 8.66
CA TRP A 237 7.69 -4.23 7.58
C TRP A 237 8.04 -3.61 6.22
N ALA A 238 8.35 -4.46 5.24
CA ALA A 238 8.36 -4.11 3.82
C ALA A 238 7.04 -4.50 3.15
N TRP A 239 6.64 -3.73 2.15
CA TRP A 239 5.54 -4.07 1.26
C TRP A 239 5.99 -4.03 -0.21
N PRO A 240 6.62 -5.10 -0.72
CA PRO A 240 6.83 -5.29 -2.14
C PRO A 240 5.57 -5.77 -2.84
N GLU A 241 5.40 -5.30 -4.07
CA GLU A 241 4.40 -5.78 -5.02
C GLU A 241 5.02 -5.88 -6.43
N SER A 242 4.34 -6.56 -7.35
CA SER A 242 4.82 -6.79 -8.71
C SER A 242 3.70 -6.97 -9.73
N GLN A 243 2.59 -6.25 -9.55
CA GLN A 243 1.39 -6.44 -10.37
C GLN A 243 1.62 -6.14 -11.86
N GLU A 244 2.51 -5.22 -12.22
CA GLU A 244 2.83 -4.92 -13.61
C GLU A 244 3.60 -6.05 -14.30
N SER A 245 4.16 -6.97 -13.52
CA SER A 245 4.83 -8.17 -14.02
C SER A 245 3.90 -9.36 -14.30
N GLN A 246 2.59 -9.23 -14.10
CA GLN A 246 1.63 -10.33 -14.30
C GLN A 246 1.68 -10.97 -15.69
N PRO A 247 1.97 -10.26 -16.81
CA PRO A 247 2.10 -10.87 -18.13
C PRO A 247 3.31 -11.80 -18.29
N PHE A 248 4.27 -11.76 -17.37
CA PHE A 248 5.50 -12.56 -17.44
C PHE A 248 5.29 -13.96 -16.84
N SER A 249 5.96 -14.97 -17.40
CA SER A 249 6.01 -16.31 -16.78
C SER A 249 6.65 -16.26 -15.40
N PRO A 250 6.39 -17.26 -14.51
CA PRO A 250 7.04 -17.30 -13.21
C PRO A 250 8.57 -17.28 -13.25
N SER A 251 9.18 -17.92 -14.27
CA SER A 251 10.64 -17.91 -14.44
C SER A 251 11.16 -16.53 -14.86
N MET A 252 10.50 -15.86 -15.81
CA MET A 252 10.87 -14.51 -16.22
C MET A 252 10.63 -13.50 -15.09
N PHE A 253 9.56 -13.65 -14.34
CA PHE A 253 9.32 -12.85 -13.14
C PHE A 253 10.48 -12.97 -12.14
N ASN A 254 10.92 -14.20 -11.87
CA ASN A 254 12.05 -14.45 -10.98
C ASN A 254 13.36 -13.84 -11.52
N GLU A 255 13.62 -13.96 -12.80
CA GLU A 255 14.83 -13.46 -13.45
C GLU A 255 14.87 -11.92 -13.46
N PHE A 256 13.82 -11.28 -14.00
CA PHE A 256 13.85 -9.84 -14.28
C PHE A 256 13.48 -8.96 -13.10
N PHE A 257 12.65 -9.45 -12.15
CA PHE A 257 12.06 -8.59 -11.12
C PHE A 257 12.30 -9.07 -9.69
N LEU A 258 12.02 -10.35 -9.40
CA LEU A 258 12.02 -10.84 -8.02
C LEU A 258 13.39 -10.73 -7.35
N THR A 259 14.47 -10.98 -8.08
CA THR A 259 15.85 -10.85 -7.56
C THR A 259 16.10 -9.44 -6.99
N TYR A 260 15.63 -8.42 -7.69
CA TYR A 260 15.76 -7.02 -7.27
C TYR A 260 14.81 -6.67 -6.13
N ILE A 261 13.57 -7.11 -6.21
CA ILE A 261 12.57 -6.92 -5.15
C ILE A 261 13.05 -7.56 -3.84
N ALA A 262 13.55 -8.78 -3.89
CA ALA A 262 14.04 -9.52 -2.74
C ALA A 262 15.27 -8.85 -2.08
N GLU A 263 16.15 -8.26 -2.87
CA GLU A 263 17.33 -7.54 -2.38
C GLU A 263 16.96 -6.42 -1.41
N ILE A 264 15.91 -5.65 -1.71
CA ILE A 264 15.43 -4.61 -0.78
C ILE A 264 14.57 -5.21 0.32
N SER A 265 13.65 -6.12 -0.01
CA SER A 265 12.74 -6.71 0.98
C SER A 265 13.48 -7.37 2.13
N ASN A 266 14.60 -8.03 1.84
CA ASN A 266 15.43 -8.68 2.86
C ASN A 266 16.24 -7.72 3.75
N MET A 267 16.21 -6.40 3.47
CA MET A 267 16.76 -5.39 4.38
C MET A 267 15.82 -5.07 5.56
N PHE A 268 14.56 -5.47 5.46
CA PHE A 268 13.53 -5.22 6.46
C PHE A 268 13.39 -6.40 7.44
N GLY A 269 12.70 -6.16 8.54
CA GLY A 269 12.44 -7.20 9.54
C GLY A 269 11.41 -8.23 9.09
N HIS A 270 10.30 -7.78 8.53
CA HIS A 270 9.27 -8.62 7.94
C HIS A 270 8.81 -8.10 6.57
N THR A 271 8.22 -8.99 5.78
CA THR A 271 7.67 -8.65 4.47
C THR A 271 6.21 -9.08 4.36
N TYR A 272 5.36 -8.11 3.99
CA TYR A 272 4.05 -8.33 3.41
C TYR A 272 4.19 -8.32 1.88
N TYR A 273 3.98 -9.44 1.22
CA TYR A 273 4.15 -9.52 -0.24
C TYR A 273 2.83 -9.43 -0.99
N GLY A 274 2.81 -8.56 -2.00
CA GLY A 274 1.77 -8.50 -3.02
C GLY A 274 0.70 -7.42 -2.78
N CYS A 275 -0.12 -7.23 -3.80
CA CYS A 275 -1.24 -6.30 -3.84
C CYS A 275 -2.42 -6.93 -4.60
N CYS A 276 -2.58 -6.61 -5.89
CA CYS A 276 -3.67 -7.11 -6.74
C CYS A 276 -3.24 -8.27 -7.66
N GLU A 277 -1.96 -8.57 -7.75
CA GLU A 277 -1.43 -9.66 -8.56
C GLU A 277 -1.78 -11.05 -8.03
N THR A 278 -1.74 -12.06 -8.92
CA THR A 278 -1.82 -13.46 -8.51
C THR A 278 -0.44 -13.95 -8.05
N VAL A 279 -0.39 -14.54 -6.85
CA VAL A 279 0.88 -15.02 -6.28
C VAL A 279 1.07 -16.52 -6.35
N THR A 280 -0.01 -17.29 -6.57
CA THR A 280 -0.01 -18.74 -6.41
C THR A 280 0.97 -19.48 -7.32
N ASP A 281 1.13 -19.04 -8.56
CA ASP A 281 2.01 -19.69 -9.53
C ASP A 281 3.47 -19.24 -9.42
N ARG A 282 3.73 -18.19 -8.63
CA ARG A 282 5.05 -17.59 -8.38
C ARG A 282 5.55 -17.82 -6.96
N PHE A 283 4.69 -18.38 -6.11
CA PHE A 283 4.93 -18.44 -4.67
C PHE A 283 6.23 -19.14 -4.29
N GLU A 284 6.56 -20.24 -4.97
CA GLU A 284 7.79 -20.98 -4.71
C GLU A 284 9.05 -20.10 -4.89
N TYR A 285 9.05 -19.27 -5.94
CA TYR A 285 10.14 -18.30 -6.15
C TYR A 285 10.16 -17.23 -5.07
N ILE A 286 8.99 -16.66 -4.73
CA ILE A 286 8.84 -15.61 -3.70
C ILE A 286 9.32 -16.12 -2.34
N GLU A 287 8.85 -17.29 -1.92
CA GLU A 287 9.23 -17.92 -0.65
C GLU A 287 10.74 -18.19 -0.57
N LYS A 288 11.34 -18.61 -1.67
CA LYS A 288 12.78 -18.88 -1.72
C LYS A 288 13.63 -17.61 -1.68
N ALA A 289 13.16 -16.53 -2.29
CA ALA A 289 13.94 -15.30 -2.43
C ALA A 289 13.77 -14.35 -1.23
N ILE A 290 12.58 -14.28 -0.64
CA ILE A 290 12.23 -13.36 0.45
C ILE A 290 12.23 -14.12 1.78
N HIS A 291 13.34 -14.02 2.51
CA HIS A 291 13.58 -14.84 3.71
C HIS A 291 12.78 -14.38 4.94
N ASN A 292 12.34 -13.14 4.97
CA ASN A 292 11.55 -12.51 6.03
C ASN A 292 10.05 -12.38 5.66
N LEU A 293 9.58 -13.20 4.71
CA LEU A 293 8.18 -13.25 4.30
C LEU A 293 7.28 -13.66 5.47
N ARG A 294 6.25 -12.87 5.75
CA ARG A 294 5.32 -13.10 6.88
C ARG A 294 3.86 -13.11 6.45
N THR A 295 3.49 -12.24 5.54
CA THR A 295 2.11 -12.09 5.05
C THR A 295 2.08 -12.11 3.53
N VAL A 296 1.06 -12.74 2.96
CA VAL A 296 0.90 -12.85 1.50
C VAL A 296 -0.47 -12.35 1.10
N SER A 297 -0.48 -11.41 0.15
CA SER A 297 -1.70 -10.91 -0.46
C SER A 297 -2.34 -11.97 -1.35
N VAL A 298 -3.60 -12.27 -1.11
CA VAL A 298 -4.40 -13.19 -1.95
C VAL A 298 -5.55 -12.40 -2.57
N SER A 299 -5.29 -11.87 -3.76
CA SER A 299 -6.21 -11.00 -4.49
C SER A 299 -7.47 -11.72 -4.99
N GLY A 300 -8.47 -10.96 -5.43
CA GLY A 300 -9.68 -11.48 -6.07
C GLY A 300 -9.42 -12.33 -7.33
N TRP A 301 -8.26 -12.15 -7.92
CA TRP A 301 -7.84 -12.84 -9.15
C TRP A 301 -7.03 -14.11 -8.89
N SER A 302 -6.59 -14.33 -7.66
CA SER A 302 -5.82 -15.51 -7.26
C SER A 302 -6.69 -16.76 -7.17
N ASN A 303 -6.08 -17.92 -7.41
CA ASN A 303 -6.67 -19.20 -6.99
C ASN A 303 -6.54 -19.30 -5.47
N PHE A 304 -7.55 -18.84 -4.76
CA PHE A 304 -7.50 -18.66 -3.31
C PHE A 304 -7.55 -19.99 -2.53
N GLU A 305 -8.11 -21.07 -3.09
CA GLU A 305 -8.02 -22.40 -2.49
C GLU A 305 -6.59 -22.93 -2.55
N LYS A 306 -5.95 -22.85 -3.72
CA LYS A 306 -4.54 -23.22 -3.88
C LYS A 306 -3.64 -22.37 -3.00
N ALA A 307 -3.97 -21.08 -2.81
CA ALA A 307 -3.25 -20.22 -1.88
C ALA A 307 -3.35 -20.72 -0.42
N GLY A 308 -4.53 -21.18 0.04
CA GLY A 308 -4.69 -21.79 1.37
C GLY A 308 -3.83 -23.03 1.56
N GLU A 309 -3.78 -23.93 0.54
CA GLU A 309 -2.92 -25.11 0.56
C GLU A 309 -1.42 -24.76 0.66
N ILE A 310 -0.99 -23.74 -0.10
CA ILE A 310 0.42 -23.33 -0.19
C ILE A 310 0.86 -22.60 1.08
N LEU A 311 0.05 -21.65 1.58
CA LEU A 311 0.40 -20.83 2.73
C LEU A 311 0.34 -21.60 4.05
N ASN A 312 -0.66 -22.47 4.20
CA ASN A 312 -0.81 -23.51 5.22
C ASN A 312 -0.15 -23.20 6.58
N LYS A 313 -0.70 -22.25 7.35
CA LYS A 313 -0.24 -21.82 8.68
C LYS A 313 1.16 -21.19 8.77
N ARG A 314 1.93 -21.20 7.68
CA ARG A 314 3.29 -20.64 7.67
C ARG A 314 3.29 -19.13 7.51
N TYR A 315 2.25 -18.61 6.85
CA TYR A 315 2.11 -17.20 6.52
C TYR A 315 0.71 -16.70 6.86
N VAL A 316 0.57 -15.41 7.11
CA VAL A 316 -0.75 -14.78 7.21
C VAL A 316 -1.37 -14.72 5.81
N TYR A 317 -2.57 -15.26 5.70
CA TYR A 317 -3.38 -15.25 4.48
C TYR A 317 -4.17 -13.93 4.41
N SER A 318 -3.69 -12.96 3.64
CA SER A 318 -4.33 -11.66 3.49
C SER A 318 -5.27 -11.65 2.29
N ARG A 319 -6.55 -11.94 2.52
CA ARG A 319 -7.57 -12.07 1.47
C ARG A 319 -8.13 -10.72 1.06
N LYS A 320 -8.14 -10.47 -0.25
CA LYS A 320 -8.86 -9.36 -0.87
C LYS A 320 -9.95 -9.93 -1.78
N PRO A 321 -11.21 -9.97 -1.31
CA PRO A 321 -12.33 -10.47 -2.09
C PRO A 321 -12.61 -9.66 -3.36
N VAL A 322 -13.33 -10.26 -4.31
CA VAL A 322 -13.65 -9.61 -5.58
C VAL A 322 -14.55 -8.38 -5.37
N PRO A 323 -14.04 -7.15 -5.59
CA PRO A 323 -14.78 -5.94 -5.28
C PRO A 323 -15.99 -5.73 -6.23
N ALA A 324 -15.93 -6.26 -7.44
CA ALA A 324 -16.99 -6.13 -8.44
C ALA A 324 -18.33 -6.73 -7.98
N TYR A 325 -18.33 -7.68 -7.03
CA TYR A 325 -19.58 -8.26 -6.53
C TYR A 325 -20.44 -7.26 -5.77
N VAL A 326 -19.84 -6.20 -5.22
CA VAL A 326 -20.54 -5.19 -4.42
C VAL A 326 -20.49 -3.78 -5.00
N SER A 327 -19.55 -3.50 -5.92
CA SER A 327 -19.35 -2.15 -6.49
C SER A 327 -20.27 -1.82 -7.68
N THR A 328 -20.98 -2.81 -8.21
CA THR A 328 -21.95 -2.63 -9.29
C THR A 328 -23.24 -1.94 -8.80
N GLU A 329 -24.09 -1.47 -9.70
CA GLU A 329 -25.38 -0.86 -9.35
C GLU A 329 -26.22 -1.79 -8.47
N THR A 330 -26.30 -3.07 -8.83
CA THR A 330 -26.95 -4.11 -8.02
C THR A 330 -25.89 -5.10 -7.51
N PRO A 331 -25.65 -5.16 -6.18
CA PRO A 331 -24.65 -6.07 -5.62
C PRO A 331 -25.10 -7.52 -5.74
N ASN A 332 -24.16 -8.43 -5.97
CA ASN A 332 -24.41 -9.87 -6.03
C ASN A 332 -24.03 -10.54 -4.71
N TRP A 333 -24.93 -10.48 -3.75
CA TRP A 333 -24.70 -11.04 -2.41
C TRP A 333 -24.51 -12.55 -2.40
N ASP A 334 -25.08 -13.28 -3.36
CA ASP A 334 -24.91 -14.74 -3.44
C ASP A 334 -23.49 -15.12 -3.85
N LEU A 335 -22.87 -14.34 -4.74
CA LEU A 335 -21.45 -14.50 -5.05
C LEU A 335 -20.56 -14.15 -3.86
N VAL A 336 -20.87 -13.08 -3.12
CA VAL A 336 -20.14 -12.73 -1.89
C VAL A 336 -20.22 -13.85 -0.87
N LYS A 337 -21.42 -14.38 -0.59
CA LYS A 337 -21.63 -15.51 0.35
C LYS A 337 -20.86 -16.75 -0.09
N LYS A 338 -20.93 -17.09 -1.39
CA LYS A 338 -20.23 -18.23 -1.96
C LYS A 338 -18.71 -18.08 -1.82
N GLU A 339 -18.17 -16.90 -2.14
CA GLU A 339 -16.75 -16.60 -2.01
C GLU A 339 -16.30 -16.68 -0.53
N ALA A 340 -17.05 -16.06 0.38
CA ALA A 340 -16.74 -16.07 1.81
C ALA A 340 -16.73 -17.51 2.38
N LYS A 341 -17.74 -18.34 2.03
CA LYS A 341 -17.79 -19.74 2.45
C LYS A 341 -16.59 -20.55 1.93
N ARG A 342 -16.23 -20.39 0.65
CA ARG A 342 -15.10 -21.09 0.06
C ARG A 342 -13.78 -20.65 0.66
N THR A 343 -13.61 -19.35 0.92
CA THR A 343 -12.43 -18.81 1.61
C THR A 343 -12.30 -19.39 3.01
N SER A 344 -13.37 -19.39 3.81
CA SER A 344 -13.39 -20.00 5.14
C SER A 344 -12.96 -21.46 5.13
N GLN A 345 -13.43 -22.23 4.13
CA GLN A 345 -13.04 -23.63 3.97
C GLN A 345 -11.56 -23.80 3.61
N ALA A 346 -11.06 -22.95 2.72
CA ALA A 346 -9.66 -22.97 2.25
C ALA A 346 -8.66 -22.58 3.34
N THR A 347 -9.11 -21.75 4.31
CA THR A 347 -8.24 -21.15 5.33
C THR A 347 -8.55 -21.59 6.76
N LYS A 348 -9.23 -22.72 6.91
CA LYS A 348 -9.80 -23.20 8.20
C LYS A 348 -8.83 -23.19 9.39
N ASN A 349 -7.55 -23.26 9.13
CA ASN A 349 -6.53 -23.32 10.18
C ASN A 349 -5.48 -22.22 10.06
N ASP A 350 -5.66 -21.27 9.14
CA ASP A 350 -4.68 -20.23 8.87
C ASP A 350 -4.91 -19.00 9.74
N ALA A 351 -3.86 -18.19 9.90
CA ALA A 351 -4.03 -16.81 10.33
C ALA A 351 -4.55 -16.01 9.12
N VAL A 352 -5.76 -15.45 9.25
CA VAL A 352 -6.49 -14.83 8.11
C VAL A 352 -6.90 -13.41 8.44
N GLU A 353 -6.71 -12.55 7.48
CA GLU A 353 -7.37 -11.25 7.42
C GLU A 353 -8.16 -11.13 6.11
N ILE A 354 -9.32 -10.49 6.18
CA ILE A 354 -10.20 -10.21 5.05
C ILE A 354 -10.29 -8.71 4.89
N ILE A 355 -9.86 -8.20 3.75
CA ILE A 355 -9.78 -6.77 3.51
C ILE A 355 -10.73 -6.38 2.39
N PHE A 356 -11.73 -5.56 2.71
CA PHE A 356 -12.58 -4.92 1.71
C PHE A 356 -11.79 -3.79 1.07
N ARG A 357 -11.40 -3.99 -0.17
CA ARG A 357 -10.53 -3.08 -0.91
C ARG A 357 -10.92 -3.00 -2.39
N ASP A 358 -10.37 -2.01 -3.09
CA ASP A 358 -10.54 -1.79 -4.54
C ASP A 358 -12.00 -1.61 -4.99
N ALA A 359 -12.88 -1.25 -4.08
CA ALA A 359 -14.28 -0.99 -4.35
C ALA A 359 -14.51 0.49 -4.74
N TYR A 360 -13.85 0.94 -5.79
CA TYR A 360 -13.84 2.32 -6.29
C TYR A 360 -15.15 2.72 -6.97
N SER A 361 -16.22 2.72 -6.22
CA SER A 361 -17.55 3.00 -6.77
C SER A 361 -18.39 3.85 -5.82
N LYS A 362 -19.06 4.86 -6.38
CA LYS A 362 -20.11 5.63 -5.69
C LYS A 362 -21.28 4.76 -5.19
N ASN A 363 -21.38 3.53 -5.69
CA ASN A 363 -22.40 2.58 -5.26
C ASN A 363 -22.10 1.95 -3.90
N ILE A 364 -20.88 2.11 -3.37
CA ILE A 364 -20.55 1.64 -2.02
C ILE A 364 -21.18 2.60 -1.02
N THR A 365 -22.15 2.09 -0.28
CA THR A 365 -22.86 2.78 0.81
C THR A 365 -22.49 2.15 2.14
N MET A 366 -22.74 2.85 3.24
CA MET A 366 -22.58 2.31 4.60
C MET A 366 -23.35 1.00 4.78
N GLN A 367 -24.58 0.92 4.26
CA GLN A 367 -25.37 -0.30 4.29
C GLN A 367 -24.71 -1.46 3.57
N ARG A 368 -24.14 -1.24 2.38
CA ARG A 368 -23.42 -2.28 1.63
C ARG A 368 -22.15 -2.72 2.36
N ALA A 369 -21.40 -1.78 2.91
CA ALA A 369 -20.20 -2.07 3.70
C ALA A 369 -20.55 -2.93 4.93
N SER A 370 -21.57 -2.55 5.67
CA SER A 370 -22.05 -3.28 6.84
C SER A 370 -22.56 -4.68 6.50
N GLU A 371 -23.34 -4.84 5.41
CA GLU A 371 -23.81 -6.15 4.96
C GLU A 371 -22.66 -7.05 4.52
N TRP A 372 -21.68 -6.49 3.80
CA TRP A 372 -20.47 -7.22 3.39
C TRP A 372 -19.70 -7.73 4.61
N ILE A 373 -19.43 -6.88 5.60
CA ILE A 373 -18.76 -7.25 6.85
C ILE A 373 -19.52 -8.37 7.56
N SER A 374 -20.83 -8.25 7.69
CA SER A 374 -21.69 -9.26 8.34
C SER A 374 -21.62 -10.62 7.65
N ILE A 375 -21.61 -10.66 6.30
CA ILE A 375 -21.48 -11.90 5.52
C ILE A 375 -20.13 -12.57 5.81
N TRP A 376 -19.05 -11.79 5.81
CA TRP A 376 -17.70 -12.31 6.04
C TRP A 376 -17.50 -12.77 7.48
N LYS A 377 -17.93 -11.99 8.48
CA LYS A 377 -17.90 -12.42 9.89
C LYS A 377 -18.63 -13.75 10.08
N LYS A 378 -19.85 -13.85 9.58
CA LYS A 378 -20.62 -15.09 9.64
C LYS A 378 -19.95 -16.27 8.97
N ALA A 379 -19.29 -16.07 7.83
CA ALA A 379 -18.62 -17.14 7.10
C ALA A 379 -17.32 -17.59 7.79
N MET A 380 -16.62 -16.67 8.47
CA MET A 380 -15.38 -16.94 9.21
C MET A 380 -15.62 -17.36 10.66
N ASP A 381 -16.88 -17.42 11.09
CA ASP A 381 -17.30 -17.82 12.46
C ASP A 381 -16.70 -16.91 13.55
N ILE A 382 -16.76 -15.58 13.33
CA ILE A 382 -16.25 -14.53 14.22
C ILE A 382 -17.26 -13.40 14.40
#